data_4daa0f79c991c94567a60b84baca67a3
#
_entry.id   4daa0f79c991c94567a60b84baca67a3
#
_cell.length_a   1.000
_cell.length_b   1.000
_cell.length_c   1.000
_cell.angle_alpha   90.00
_cell.angle_beta   90.00
_cell.angle_gamma   90.00
#
_symmetry.space_group_name_H-M   'P 1'
#
loop_
_entity.id
_entity.type
_entity.pdbx_description
1 polymer ?
#
loop_
_entity_poly.entity_id
_entity_poly.type
_entity_poly.pdbx_seq_one_letter_code
_entity_poly.pdbx_strand_id
1 'polypeptide(L)'
;MIETESTGLLTLYSDVRAAAVHWLWYPFIASGKITLLQGDPGDGKSTMMMRLIAELSTGGATPNGCPLGRPQRIIYQCSEDGVADTIKPRLEQCGADCRNVAFINEEVYGGLTLDDERIRQAMMEFRPKLVVIDPIQAYL
;
A
#
# COMPACT_ATOMS: atom_id res chain seq x y z
N MET A 1 18.94 0.10 -31.49
CA MET A 1 18.75 -0.94 -30.46
C MET A 1 20.07 -1.67 -30.30
N ILE A 2 20.68 -1.53 -29.16
CA ILE A 2 21.90 -2.27 -28.84
C ILE A 2 21.46 -3.64 -28.39
N GLU A 3 21.73 -4.66 -29.20
CA GLU A 3 21.59 -6.02 -28.73
C GLU A 3 22.67 -6.26 -27.69
N THR A 4 22.27 -6.36 -26.44
CA THR A 4 23.13 -6.84 -25.38
C THR A 4 23.38 -8.32 -25.66
N GLU A 5 24.58 -8.67 -26.05
CA GLU A 5 24.99 -10.05 -26.00
C GLU A 5 24.93 -10.50 -24.53
N SER A 6 23.86 -11.24 -24.20
CA SER A 6 23.74 -11.87 -22.90
C SER A 6 24.86 -12.90 -22.77
N THR A 7 25.92 -12.56 -22.06
CA THR A 7 27.03 -13.48 -21.74
C THR A 7 26.72 -14.32 -20.52
N GLY A 8 25.48 -14.80 -20.37
CA GLY A 8 25.06 -15.68 -19.28
C GLY A 8 24.38 -14.94 -18.13
N LEU A 9 24.82 -15.17 -16.89
CA LEU A 9 24.13 -14.79 -15.66
C LEU A 9 24.12 -13.27 -15.38
N LEU A 10 25.12 -12.55 -15.85
CA LEU A 10 25.34 -11.13 -15.49
C LEU A 10 24.88 -10.18 -16.59
N THR A 11 24.28 -9.06 -16.16
CA THR A 11 24.00 -7.90 -17.02
C THR A 11 24.76 -6.69 -16.47
N LEU A 12 25.47 -5.99 -17.34
CA LEU A 12 26.20 -4.78 -16.93
C LEU A 12 25.22 -3.61 -16.72
N TYR A 13 25.47 -2.81 -15.71
CA TYR A 13 24.66 -1.61 -15.48
C TYR A 13 24.73 -0.60 -16.63
N SER A 14 25.84 -0.57 -17.37
CA SER A 14 25.98 0.25 -18.56
C SER A 14 24.98 -0.10 -19.66
N ASP A 15 24.49 -1.35 -19.68
CA ASP A 15 23.50 -1.83 -20.64
C ASP A 15 22.06 -1.59 -20.17
N VAL A 16 21.87 -1.15 -18.93
CA VAL A 16 20.56 -0.88 -18.38
C VAL A 16 20.13 0.55 -18.73
N ARG A 17 18.92 0.70 -19.26
CA ARG A 17 18.34 2.01 -19.51
C ARG A 17 17.78 2.59 -18.21
N ALA A 18 18.24 3.78 -17.84
CA ALA A 18 17.71 4.48 -16.68
C ALA A 18 16.24 4.87 -16.90
N ALA A 19 15.44 4.71 -15.84
CA ALA A 19 14.03 5.06 -15.85
C ALA A 19 13.70 5.96 -14.67
N ALA A 20 12.70 6.84 -14.83
CA ALA A 20 12.22 7.69 -13.78
C ALA A 20 11.39 6.90 -12.75
N VAL A 21 11.46 7.32 -11.49
CA VAL A 21 10.61 6.79 -10.41
C VAL A 21 9.33 7.62 -10.36
N HIS A 22 8.19 6.94 -10.30
CA HIS A 22 6.90 7.57 -10.06
C HIS A 22 6.56 7.47 -8.57
N TRP A 23 6.02 8.54 -8.00
CA TRP A 23 5.80 8.66 -6.56
C TRP A 23 4.31 8.76 -6.24
N LEU A 24 3.89 7.99 -5.22
CA LEU A 24 2.62 8.21 -4.55
C LEU A 24 2.76 9.35 -3.52
N TRP A 25 3.82 9.30 -2.75
CA TRP A 25 4.18 10.30 -1.75
C TRP A 25 5.70 10.51 -1.73
N TYR A 26 6.16 11.53 -2.43
CA TYR A 26 7.58 11.85 -2.51
C TYR A 26 8.11 12.41 -1.18
N PRO A 27 9.25 11.99 -0.69
CA PRO A 27 10.15 10.96 -1.22
C PRO A 27 9.98 9.58 -0.53
N PHE A 28 8.82 9.30 0.06
CA PHE A 28 8.65 8.17 0.99
C PHE A 28 8.04 6.93 0.34
N ILE A 29 7.05 7.09 -0.52
CA ILE A 29 6.34 5.95 -1.12
C ILE A 29 6.41 6.05 -2.65
N ALA A 30 7.19 5.17 -3.25
CA ALA A 30 7.30 5.05 -4.70
C ALA A 30 6.21 4.11 -5.24
N SER A 31 5.61 4.49 -6.37
CA SER A 31 4.65 3.64 -7.07
C SER A 31 5.34 2.41 -7.67
N GLY A 32 4.68 1.26 -7.57
CA GLY A 32 5.20 -0.01 -8.09
C GLY A 32 6.33 -0.62 -7.26
N LYS A 33 6.53 -0.16 -6.05
CA LYS A 33 7.59 -0.64 -5.15
C LYS A 33 7.04 -0.91 -3.76
N ILE A 34 7.79 -1.69 -2.98
CA ILE A 34 7.50 -1.97 -1.58
C ILE A 34 8.17 -0.91 -0.71
N THR A 35 7.42 -0.38 0.23
CA THR A 35 7.91 0.51 1.29
C THR A 35 7.70 -0.16 2.64
N LEU A 36 8.71 -0.21 3.48
CA LEU A 36 8.61 -0.73 4.83
C LEU A 36 8.59 0.44 5.83
N LEU A 37 7.52 0.53 6.60
CA LEU A 37 7.39 1.49 7.69
C LEU A 37 7.72 0.81 9.01
N GLN A 38 8.75 1.30 9.69
CA GLN A 38 9.20 0.78 10.98
C GLN A 38 9.13 1.87 12.06
N GLY A 39 9.00 1.43 13.29
CA GLY A 39 9.02 2.27 14.48
C GLY A 39 8.55 1.48 15.69
N ASP A 40 8.79 2.02 16.88
CA ASP A 40 8.35 1.41 18.12
C ASP A 40 6.84 1.57 18.33
N PRO A 41 6.22 0.70 19.15
CA PRO A 41 4.83 0.90 19.55
C PRO A 41 4.60 2.30 20.12
N GLY A 42 3.56 2.99 19.66
CA GLY A 42 3.25 4.35 20.09
C GLY A 42 3.92 5.48 19.32
N ASP A 43 4.75 5.16 18.31
CA ASP A 43 5.39 6.18 17.46
C ASP A 43 4.43 6.84 16.45
N GLY A 44 3.17 6.40 16.41
CA GLY A 44 2.17 6.99 15.54
C GLY A 44 2.13 6.42 14.12
N LYS A 45 2.71 5.24 13.89
CA LYS A 45 2.70 4.58 12.56
C LYS A 45 1.29 4.36 12.02
N SER A 46 0.43 3.76 12.82
CA SER A 46 -0.97 3.48 12.44
C SER A 46 -1.76 4.77 12.21
N THR A 47 -1.55 5.78 13.05
CA THR A 47 -2.21 7.09 12.93
C THR A 47 -1.81 7.78 11.63
N MET A 48 -0.54 7.78 11.30
CA MET A 48 -0.02 8.35 10.05
C MET A 48 -0.59 7.60 8.85
N MET A 49 -0.62 6.28 8.90
CA MET A 49 -1.13 5.46 7.81
C MET A 49 -2.63 5.64 7.61
N MET A 50 -3.41 5.70 8.69
CA MET A 50 -4.84 5.99 8.63
C MET A 50 -5.10 7.35 7.98
N ARG A 51 -4.30 8.35 8.31
CA ARG A 51 -4.40 9.67 7.70
C ARG A 51 -4.12 9.64 6.21
N LEU A 52 -3.07 8.96 5.79
CA LEU A 52 -2.73 8.81 4.39
C LEU A 52 -3.84 8.08 3.62
N ILE A 53 -4.38 7.01 4.20
CA ILE A 53 -5.50 6.26 3.60
C ILE A 53 -6.72 7.17 3.43
N ALA A 54 -7.04 7.96 4.45
CA ALA A 54 -8.16 8.89 4.39
C ALA A 54 -7.97 9.93 3.27
N GLU A 55 -6.80 10.52 3.17
CA GLU A 55 -6.48 11.51 2.14
C GLU A 55 -6.51 10.90 0.72
N LEU A 56 -5.97 9.71 0.55
CA LEU A 56 -6.06 8.98 -0.73
C LEU A 56 -7.50 8.66 -1.12
N SER A 57 -8.31 8.22 -0.17
CA SER A 57 -9.69 7.81 -0.42
C SER A 57 -10.60 8.96 -0.85
N THR A 58 -10.24 10.17 -0.51
CA THR A 58 -11.01 11.39 -0.80
C THR A 58 -10.37 12.28 -1.87
N GLY A 59 -9.16 11.97 -2.31
CA GLY A 59 -8.43 12.81 -3.26
C GLY A 59 -7.85 14.08 -2.64
N GLY A 60 -7.47 14.02 -1.37
CA GLY A 60 -6.86 15.11 -0.63
C GLY A 60 -5.38 15.34 -0.95
N ALA A 61 -4.56 15.49 0.07
CA ALA A 61 -3.14 15.79 -0.08
C ALA A 61 -2.28 14.93 0.85
N THR A 62 -1.02 14.71 0.47
CA THR A 62 -0.01 14.10 1.34
C THR A 62 0.27 14.98 2.55
N PRO A 63 0.90 14.44 3.63
CA PRO A 63 1.26 15.25 4.81
C PRO A 63 2.11 16.48 4.50
N ASN A 64 2.92 16.45 3.46
CA ASN A 64 3.71 17.60 3.01
C ASN A 64 3.00 18.47 1.95
N GLY A 65 1.70 18.31 1.78
CA GLY A 65 0.87 19.21 0.99
C GLY A 65 0.81 18.93 -0.51
N CYS A 66 1.35 17.81 -0.99
CA CYS A 66 1.25 17.45 -2.40
C CYS A 66 -0.15 16.90 -2.72
N PRO A 67 -0.87 17.45 -3.70
CA PRO A 67 -2.17 16.93 -4.08
C PRO A 67 -2.09 15.47 -4.56
N LEU A 68 -3.07 14.66 -4.12
CA LEU A 68 -3.20 13.26 -4.52
C LEU A 68 -4.11 13.06 -5.74
N GLY A 69 -4.68 14.15 -6.24
CA GLY A 69 -5.56 14.14 -7.41
C GLY A 69 -6.98 13.70 -7.05
N ARG A 70 -7.50 12.73 -7.80
CA ARG A 70 -8.85 12.21 -7.58
C ARG A 70 -8.86 11.13 -6.48
N PRO A 71 -10.04 10.81 -5.90
CA PRO A 71 -10.18 9.71 -4.96
C PRO A 71 -9.62 8.40 -5.52
N GLN A 72 -8.90 7.66 -4.68
CA GLN A 72 -8.24 6.40 -5.02
C GLN A 72 -8.73 5.29 -4.11
N ARG A 73 -8.51 4.05 -4.52
CA ARG A 73 -8.86 2.86 -3.74
C ARG A 73 -7.65 2.33 -3.00
N ILE A 74 -7.88 1.84 -1.80
CA ILE A 74 -6.85 1.29 -0.92
C ILE A 74 -7.33 -0.07 -0.38
N ILE A 75 -6.44 -1.06 -0.35
CA ILE A 75 -6.63 -2.26 0.45
C ILE A 75 -5.84 -2.08 1.73
N TYR A 76 -6.52 -2.13 2.86
CA TYR A 76 -5.93 -2.05 4.19
C TYR A 76 -6.15 -3.36 4.94
N GLN A 77 -5.11 -4.18 5.01
CA GLN A 77 -5.13 -5.47 5.66
C GLN A 77 -4.46 -5.38 7.02
N CYS A 78 -5.24 -5.52 8.08
CA CYS A 78 -4.78 -5.45 9.46
C CYS A 78 -5.27 -6.67 10.23
N SER A 79 -4.38 -7.30 11.00
CA SER A 79 -4.68 -8.48 11.78
C SER A 79 -4.80 -8.21 13.29
N GLU A 80 -4.32 -7.07 13.77
CA GLU A 80 -4.24 -6.77 15.20
C GLU A 80 -5.51 -6.15 15.77
N ASP A 81 -6.17 -5.34 14.97
CA ASP A 81 -7.32 -4.54 15.41
C ASP A 81 -8.63 -5.06 14.83
N GLY A 82 -9.71 -4.93 15.58
CA GLY A 82 -11.06 -5.26 15.12
C GLY A 82 -11.51 -4.32 14.00
N VAL A 83 -12.07 -4.89 12.94
CA VAL A 83 -12.53 -4.12 11.78
C VAL A 83 -13.66 -3.17 12.14
N ALA A 84 -14.68 -3.69 12.85
CA ALA A 84 -15.89 -2.93 13.14
C ALA A 84 -15.75 -1.96 14.30
N ASP A 85 -14.98 -2.32 15.32
CA ASP A 85 -14.87 -1.55 16.57
C ASP A 85 -13.65 -0.63 16.61
N THR A 86 -12.66 -0.85 15.80
CA THR A 86 -11.39 -0.10 15.82
C THR A 86 -11.04 0.53 14.47
N ILE A 87 -10.91 -0.26 13.43
CA ILE A 87 -10.41 0.24 12.13
C ILE A 87 -11.42 1.18 11.48
N LYS A 88 -12.65 0.73 11.31
CA LYS A 88 -13.68 1.54 10.65
C LYS A 88 -13.93 2.88 11.37
N PRO A 89 -14.12 2.91 12.70
CA PRO A 89 -14.28 4.17 13.42
C PRO A 89 -13.10 5.13 13.26
N ARG A 90 -11.87 4.62 13.25
CA ARG A 90 -10.67 5.44 13.05
C ARG A 90 -10.61 6.01 11.63
N LEU A 91 -10.93 5.22 10.61
CA LEU A 91 -11.01 5.70 9.24
C LEU A 91 -12.05 6.81 9.10
N GLU A 92 -13.22 6.62 9.68
CA GLU A 92 -14.28 7.65 9.67
C GLU A 92 -13.84 8.92 10.39
N GLN A 93 -13.19 8.82 11.54
CA GLN A 93 -12.65 9.97 12.28
C GLN A 93 -11.59 10.74 11.48
N CYS A 94 -10.80 10.03 10.67
CA CYS A 94 -9.84 10.65 9.77
C CYS A 94 -10.48 11.26 8.51
N GLY A 95 -11.78 11.09 8.31
CA GLY A 95 -12.49 11.58 7.14
C GLY A 95 -12.36 10.72 5.90
N ALA A 96 -12.01 9.43 6.05
CA ALA A 96 -11.91 8.52 4.92
C ALA A 96 -13.25 8.26 4.24
N ASP A 97 -13.23 8.12 2.93
CA ASP A 97 -14.35 7.53 2.20
C ASP A 97 -14.21 6.00 2.22
N CYS A 98 -14.93 5.36 3.13
CA CYS A 98 -14.83 3.91 3.34
C CYS A 98 -15.31 3.08 2.15
N ARG A 99 -15.96 3.65 1.16
CA ARG A 99 -16.28 2.98 -0.10
C ARG A 99 -15.03 2.71 -0.95
N ASN A 100 -13.95 3.45 -0.68
CA ASN A 100 -12.67 3.33 -1.37
C ASN A 100 -11.63 2.55 -0.57
N VAL A 101 -11.99 2.00 0.59
CA VAL A 101 -11.09 1.22 1.45
C VAL A 101 -11.68 -0.16 1.66
N ALA A 102 -10.93 -1.19 1.29
CA ALA A 102 -11.36 -2.58 1.37
C ALA A 102 -10.33 -3.46 2.09
N PHE A 103 -10.75 -4.64 2.47
CA PHE A 103 -9.89 -5.68 3.04
C PHE A 103 -10.38 -7.06 2.63
N ILE A 104 -9.50 -8.06 2.67
CA ILE A 104 -9.88 -9.45 2.50
C ILE A 104 -10.39 -9.95 3.85
N ASN A 105 -11.62 -10.40 3.92
CA ASN A 105 -12.24 -10.85 5.17
C ASN A 105 -11.75 -12.24 5.55
N GLU A 106 -10.76 -12.30 6.46
CA GLU A 106 -10.14 -13.55 6.91
C GLU A 106 -11.10 -14.39 7.79
N GLU A 107 -12.09 -13.80 8.41
CA GLU A 107 -13.12 -14.54 9.17
C GLU A 107 -13.98 -15.40 8.23
N VAL A 108 -14.20 -14.93 7.02
CA VAL A 108 -15.01 -15.65 6.02
C VAL A 108 -14.13 -16.61 5.18
N TYR A 109 -12.96 -16.16 4.78
CA TYR A 109 -12.12 -16.85 3.78
C TYR A 109 -10.88 -17.53 4.38
N GLY A 110 -10.69 -17.46 5.71
CA GLY A 110 -9.53 -18.02 6.40
C GLY A 110 -8.29 -17.15 6.34
N GLY A 111 -7.27 -17.51 7.12
CA GLY A 111 -6.03 -16.76 7.26
C GLY A 111 -5.30 -16.50 5.96
N LEU A 112 -4.61 -15.39 5.90
CA LEU A 112 -3.94 -14.87 4.72
C LEU A 112 -2.43 -14.84 4.91
N THR A 113 -1.68 -15.18 3.88
CA THR A 113 -0.22 -14.99 3.80
C THR A 113 0.13 -14.11 2.61
N LEU A 114 1.35 -13.55 2.58
CA LEU A 114 1.76 -12.61 1.52
C LEU A 114 1.81 -13.25 0.13
N ASP A 115 2.01 -14.57 0.06
CA ASP A 115 2.03 -15.32 -1.20
C ASP A 115 0.65 -15.87 -1.61
N ASP A 116 -0.39 -15.53 -0.86
CA ASP A 116 -1.75 -16.00 -1.14
C ASP A 116 -2.29 -15.39 -2.43
N GLU A 117 -2.81 -16.23 -3.30
CA GLU A 117 -3.39 -15.82 -4.59
C GLU A 117 -4.58 -14.86 -4.42
N ARG A 118 -5.27 -14.90 -3.28
CA ARG A 118 -6.38 -14.00 -2.97
C ARG A 118 -5.95 -12.52 -2.94
N ILE A 119 -4.69 -12.24 -2.55
CA ILE A 119 -4.16 -10.87 -2.59
C ILE A 119 -4.12 -10.38 -4.04
N ARG A 120 -3.59 -11.20 -4.94
CA ARG A 120 -3.54 -10.87 -6.36
C ARG A 120 -4.94 -10.67 -6.95
N GLN A 121 -5.87 -11.58 -6.63
CA GLN A 121 -7.26 -11.48 -7.06
C GLN A 121 -7.92 -10.19 -6.56
N ALA A 122 -7.74 -9.86 -5.28
CA ALA A 122 -8.27 -8.63 -4.70
C ALA A 122 -7.70 -7.38 -5.39
N MET A 123 -6.40 -7.37 -5.68
CA MET A 123 -5.76 -6.26 -6.39
C MET A 123 -6.29 -6.11 -7.80
N MET A 124 -6.51 -7.20 -8.52
CA MET A 124 -7.05 -7.16 -9.88
C MET A 124 -8.51 -6.70 -9.90
N GLU A 125 -9.28 -7.09 -8.91
CA GLU A 125 -10.70 -6.78 -8.80
C GLU A 125 -10.94 -5.34 -8.35
N PHE A 126 -10.25 -4.92 -7.30
CA PHE A 126 -10.44 -3.60 -6.68
C PHE A 126 -9.56 -2.51 -7.30
N ARG A 127 -8.43 -2.88 -7.91
CA ARG A 127 -7.45 -1.97 -8.51
C ARG A 127 -7.01 -0.86 -7.55
N PRO A 128 -6.45 -1.21 -6.39
CA PRO A 128 -6.04 -0.22 -5.41
C PRO A 128 -4.82 0.55 -5.88
N LYS A 129 -4.71 1.79 -5.44
CA LYS A 129 -3.49 2.60 -5.60
C LYS A 129 -2.45 2.24 -4.54
N LEU A 130 -2.90 1.80 -3.37
CA LEU A 130 -2.06 1.44 -2.24
C LEU A 130 -2.60 0.17 -1.60
N VAL A 131 -1.70 -0.74 -1.24
CA VAL A 131 -1.99 -1.89 -0.38
C VAL A 131 -1.17 -1.75 0.88
N VAL A 132 -1.84 -1.74 2.04
CA VAL A 132 -1.20 -1.65 3.36
C VAL A 132 -1.37 -2.97 4.08
N ILE A 133 -0.28 -3.53 4.54
CA ILE A 133 -0.24 -4.77 5.33
C ILE A 133 0.31 -4.43 6.71
N ASP A 134 -0.48 -4.66 7.75
CA ASP A 134 -0.14 -4.26 9.11
C ASP A 134 -0.60 -5.30 10.16
N PRO A 135 0.33 -5.88 10.90
CA PRO A 135 1.78 -5.87 10.70
C PRO A 135 2.19 -6.92 9.65
N ILE A 136 3.33 -6.71 9.02
CA ILE A 136 3.81 -7.65 8.01
C ILE A 136 4.07 -9.05 8.60
N GLN A 137 4.52 -9.13 9.85
CA GLN A 137 4.83 -10.39 10.53
C GLN A 137 3.63 -11.34 10.60
N ALA A 138 2.43 -10.81 10.67
CA ALA A 138 1.21 -11.63 10.73
C ALA A 138 0.91 -12.37 9.41
N TYR A 139 1.54 -11.95 8.32
CA TYR A 139 1.26 -12.46 6.97
C TYR A 139 2.46 -13.17 6.33
N LEU A 140 3.55 -13.34 7.05
CA LEU A 140 4.74 -14.05 6.57
C LEU A 140 4.56 -15.58 6.54
#